data_6072d9262593fc15c27f81b25c016eae
#
_entry.id   6072d9262593fc15c27f81b25c016eae
#
_cell.length_a   1.000
_cell.length_b   1.000
_cell.length_c   1.000
_cell.angle_alpha   90.00
_cell.angle_beta   90.00
_cell.angle_gamma   90.00
#
_symmetry.space_group_name_H-M   'P 1'
#
loop_
_entity.id
_entity.type
_entity.pdbx_description
1 polymer ?
#
loop_
_entity_poly.entity_id
_entity_poly.type
_entity_poly.pdbx_seq_one_letter_code
_entity_poly.pdbx_strand_id
1 'polypeptide(L)'
;MELPVIQPGRPRETQPPIFEKIGIVGLGLIGGSIAQAARQLWPTSLVIAVDNKDVLETAMRMHAIDVAADDLIVLAEADIVILAAPVKQNIALLDELDEYVRQPAVVTDTGSTKREIVAAARSLPPRFTFVGGHPLAGAARGGLEHARPDLFAGRPWLLTPQSLRSAESLARPHASVSHATPAANASTAASAGPVARALQASDPALERLFAFIRALGAEPRTMTVETHDRMLAYLSHLPQLTASALMQVVGDAVGQDGLGLSGRGLADTTRLASSPADIWKDIAATNADQIGPALDALIAILQDLRRDLFEGERLTEIFTDAARWRELLKR
;
A
#
# COMPACT_ATOMS: atom_id res chain seq x y z
N MET A 1 10.57 -0.47 56.40
CA MET A 1 10.47 -0.98 55.01
C MET A 1 9.98 0.19 54.16
N GLU A 2 10.89 0.94 53.53
CA GLU A 2 10.55 2.09 52.71
C GLU A 2 10.08 1.56 51.36
N LEU A 3 8.90 2.00 50.91
CA LEU A 3 8.38 1.69 49.57
C LEU A 3 9.19 2.44 48.50
N PRO A 4 9.57 1.80 47.38
CA PRO A 4 10.29 2.49 46.31
C PRO A 4 9.41 3.59 45.73
N VAL A 5 9.92 4.83 45.76
CA VAL A 5 9.29 5.98 45.10
C VAL A 5 9.43 5.77 43.58
N ILE A 6 8.35 5.42 42.89
CA ILE A 6 8.30 5.40 41.45
C ILE A 6 8.37 6.86 41.00
N GLN A 7 9.54 7.29 40.50
CA GLN A 7 9.65 8.58 39.85
C GLN A 7 8.80 8.56 38.57
N PRO A 8 7.87 9.51 38.38
CA PRO A 8 7.17 9.61 37.11
C PRO A 8 8.22 9.78 36.01
N GLY A 9 8.18 8.91 34.99
CA GLY A 9 9.04 9.03 33.82
C GLY A 9 8.92 10.45 33.27
N ARG A 10 10.03 11.04 32.81
CA ARG A 10 10.02 12.35 32.15
C ARG A 10 8.94 12.33 31.07
N PRO A 11 8.04 13.33 30.99
CA PRO A 11 7.10 13.46 29.90
C PRO A 11 7.91 13.34 28.60
N ARG A 12 7.53 12.46 27.69
CA ARG A 12 8.08 12.49 26.34
C ARG A 12 7.78 13.88 25.80
N GLU A 13 8.80 14.61 25.37
CA GLU A 13 8.61 15.88 24.67
C GLU A 13 7.68 15.58 23.48
N THR A 14 6.45 16.03 23.57
CA THR A 14 5.47 15.88 22.50
C THR A 14 5.91 16.81 21.38
N GLN A 15 6.30 16.26 20.26
CA GLN A 15 6.57 17.04 19.06
C GLN A 15 5.28 17.76 18.64
N PRO A 16 5.36 19.01 18.15
CA PRO A 16 4.18 19.69 17.64
C PRO A 16 3.55 18.85 16.51
N PRO A 17 2.22 18.81 16.43
CA PRO A 17 1.54 18.02 15.43
C PRO A 17 1.86 18.52 14.02
N ILE A 18 2.06 17.60 13.08
CA ILE A 18 2.25 17.91 11.66
C ILE A 18 0.91 18.33 11.05
N PHE A 19 -0.17 17.69 11.49
CA PHE A 19 -1.56 18.02 11.19
C PHE A 19 -2.35 18.10 12.49
N GLU A 20 -3.11 19.19 12.67
CA GLU A 20 -3.92 19.39 13.88
C GLU A 20 -5.21 18.58 13.83
N LYS A 21 -5.81 18.43 12.64
CA LYS A 21 -7.06 17.71 12.41
C LYS A 21 -6.85 16.64 11.34
N ILE A 22 -6.82 15.38 11.77
CA ILE A 22 -6.52 14.22 10.94
C ILE A 22 -7.85 13.49 10.66
N GLY A 23 -8.34 13.61 9.44
CA GLY A 23 -9.53 12.89 8.95
C GLY A 23 -9.14 11.53 8.36
N ILE A 24 -9.82 10.46 8.78
CA ILE A 24 -9.60 9.10 8.28
C ILE A 24 -10.94 8.51 7.85
N VAL A 25 -11.06 8.11 6.60
CA VAL A 25 -12.24 7.39 6.08
C VAL A 25 -11.88 5.93 5.88
N GLY A 26 -12.52 5.07 6.67
CA GLY A 26 -12.20 3.64 6.75
C GLY A 26 -11.22 3.32 7.90
N LEU A 27 -11.73 2.60 8.92
CA LEU A 27 -10.98 2.18 10.10
C LEU A 27 -10.69 0.67 10.10
N GLY A 28 -10.31 0.15 8.94
CA GLY A 28 -9.78 -1.21 8.86
C GLY A 28 -8.37 -1.32 9.48
N LEU A 29 -7.63 -2.35 9.10
CA LEU A 29 -6.24 -2.54 9.55
C LEU A 29 -5.37 -1.29 9.35
N ILE A 30 -5.41 -0.69 8.17
CA ILE A 30 -4.52 0.44 7.81
C ILE A 30 -5.00 1.73 8.49
N GLY A 31 -6.26 2.13 8.27
CA GLY A 31 -6.81 3.37 8.85
C GLY A 31 -6.80 3.35 10.38
N GLY A 32 -7.15 2.21 10.98
CA GLY A 32 -7.07 2.03 12.43
C GLY A 32 -5.65 2.12 12.97
N SER A 33 -4.66 1.59 12.24
CA SER A 33 -3.25 1.70 12.63
C SER A 33 -2.74 3.14 12.53
N ILE A 34 -3.16 3.88 11.49
CA ILE A 34 -2.85 5.32 11.37
C ILE A 34 -3.47 6.09 12.54
N ALA A 35 -4.74 5.84 12.86
CA ALA A 35 -5.43 6.48 13.97
C ALA A 35 -4.72 6.26 15.30
N GLN A 36 -4.40 5.00 15.64
CA GLN A 36 -3.68 4.66 16.87
C GLN A 36 -2.29 5.29 16.93
N ALA A 37 -1.53 5.25 15.83
CA ALA A 37 -0.21 5.88 15.77
C ALA A 37 -0.28 7.40 15.92
N ALA A 38 -1.23 8.06 15.26
CA ALA A 38 -1.44 9.50 15.38
C ALA A 38 -1.77 9.91 16.84
N ARG A 39 -2.65 9.17 17.51
CA ARG A 39 -2.99 9.40 18.93
C ARG A 39 -1.78 9.26 19.86
N GLN A 40 -0.87 8.34 19.58
CA GLN A 40 0.34 8.16 20.38
C GLN A 40 1.40 9.24 20.12
N LEU A 41 1.55 9.65 18.86
CA LEU A 41 2.59 10.61 18.45
C LEU A 41 2.18 12.06 18.74
N TRP A 42 0.91 12.38 18.52
CA TRP A 42 0.36 13.73 18.62
C TRP A 42 -0.93 13.73 19.47
N PRO A 43 -0.84 13.62 20.79
CA PRO A 43 -2.01 13.56 21.68
C PRO A 43 -2.90 14.80 21.63
N THR A 44 -2.38 15.91 21.08
CA THR A 44 -3.10 17.18 20.89
C THR A 44 -3.79 17.31 19.54
N SER A 45 -3.48 16.44 18.58
CA SER A 45 -4.22 16.40 17.31
C SER A 45 -5.59 15.78 17.51
N LEU A 46 -6.56 16.29 16.75
CA LEU A 46 -7.90 15.73 16.68
C LEU A 46 -7.95 14.64 15.61
N VAL A 47 -8.17 13.41 16.00
CA VAL A 47 -8.34 12.29 15.07
C VAL A 47 -9.83 12.06 14.83
N ILE A 48 -10.26 12.34 13.62
CA ILE A 48 -11.65 12.28 13.15
C ILE A 48 -11.80 11.07 12.24
N ALA A 49 -12.81 10.23 12.47
CA ALA A 49 -13.00 9.05 11.64
C ALA A 49 -14.42 8.93 11.10
N VAL A 50 -14.49 8.39 9.88
CA VAL A 50 -15.72 8.02 9.20
C VAL A 50 -15.67 6.54 8.86
N ASP A 51 -16.64 5.76 9.36
CA ASP A 51 -16.82 4.34 9.10
C ASP A 51 -18.26 3.92 9.49
N ASN A 52 -18.57 2.64 9.40
CA ASN A 52 -19.82 2.12 9.95
C ASN A 52 -19.85 2.20 11.49
N LYS A 53 -21.04 2.22 12.05
CA LYS A 53 -21.28 2.46 13.47
C LYS A 53 -20.54 1.47 14.40
N ASP A 54 -20.53 0.18 14.07
CA ASP A 54 -19.93 -0.84 14.92
C ASP A 54 -18.41 -0.69 15.03
N VAL A 55 -17.77 -0.34 13.90
CA VAL A 55 -16.33 -0.05 13.84
C VAL A 55 -16.01 1.22 14.62
N LEU A 56 -16.81 2.29 14.46
CA LEU A 56 -16.64 3.55 15.18
C LEU A 56 -16.79 3.37 16.70
N GLU A 57 -17.78 2.63 17.15
CA GLU A 57 -17.95 2.31 18.59
C GLU A 57 -16.73 1.56 19.14
N THR A 58 -16.18 0.64 18.35
CA THR A 58 -14.98 -0.09 18.74
C THR A 58 -13.75 0.83 18.79
N ALA A 59 -13.56 1.71 17.79
CA ALA A 59 -12.47 2.66 17.74
C ALA A 59 -12.50 3.65 18.91
N MET A 60 -13.70 4.11 19.30
CA MET A 60 -13.90 4.97 20.48
C MET A 60 -13.53 4.25 21.78
N ARG A 61 -13.95 2.99 21.95
CA ARG A 61 -13.57 2.17 23.12
C ARG A 61 -12.06 1.93 23.21
N MET A 62 -11.38 1.83 22.05
CA MET A 62 -9.93 1.68 21.98
C MET A 62 -9.19 3.01 22.16
N HIS A 63 -9.88 4.13 22.30
CA HIS A 63 -9.32 5.49 22.31
C HIS A 63 -8.45 5.79 21.07
N ALA A 64 -8.79 5.19 19.94
CA ALA A 64 -8.06 5.38 18.68
C ALA A 64 -8.46 6.67 17.95
N ILE A 65 -9.64 7.21 18.22
CA ILE A 65 -10.23 8.39 17.60
C ILE A 65 -10.86 9.31 18.63
N ASP A 66 -11.03 10.60 18.29
CA ASP A 66 -11.68 11.61 19.12
C ASP A 66 -13.09 11.94 18.64
N VAL A 67 -13.32 11.91 17.32
CA VAL A 67 -14.62 12.19 16.70
C VAL A 67 -14.98 11.04 15.76
N ALA A 68 -16.22 10.61 15.85
CA ALA A 68 -16.79 9.51 15.07
C ALA A 68 -18.08 9.95 14.38
N ALA A 69 -18.21 9.66 13.09
CA ALA A 69 -19.46 9.82 12.33
C ALA A 69 -19.53 8.83 11.17
N ASP A 70 -20.73 8.58 10.71
CA ASP A 70 -21.03 7.83 9.48
C ASP A 70 -21.20 8.74 8.25
N ASP A 71 -20.94 10.04 8.40
CA ASP A 71 -21.06 11.08 7.38
C ASP A 71 -19.75 11.89 7.27
N LEU A 72 -19.40 12.30 6.05
CA LEU A 72 -18.19 13.07 5.75
C LEU A 72 -18.21 14.51 6.30
N ILE A 73 -19.36 15.03 6.76
CA ILE A 73 -19.50 16.39 7.27
C ILE A 73 -18.54 16.70 8.43
N VAL A 74 -18.16 15.67 9.22
CA VAL A 74 -17.22 15.83 10.33
C VAL A 74 -15.80 16.16 9.88
N LEU A 75 -15.49 15.97 8.59
CA LEU A 75 -14.19 16.26 7.98
C LEU A 75 -14.08 17.73 7.52
N ALA A 76 -15.10 18.57 7.75
CA ALA A 76 -15.18 19.93 7.21
C ALA A 76 -13.93 20.79 7.45
N GLU A 77 -13.24 20.57 8.57
CA GLU A 77 -12.05 21.33 8.96
C GLU A 77 -10.77 20.45 9.02
N ALA A 78 -10.76 19.30 8.35
CA ALA A 78 -9.59 18.42 8.35
C ALA A 78 -8.41 19.05 7.57
N ASP A 79 -7.20 18.99 8.16
CA ASP A 79 -5.96 19.44 7.50
C ASP A 79 -5.40 18.36 6.56
N ILE A 80 -5.68 17.11 6.89
CA ILE A 80 -5.39 15.94 6.07
C ILE A 80 -6.60 15.01 6.05
N VAL A 81 -6.94 14.49 4.86
CA VAL A 81 -7.94 13.44 4.68
C VAL A 81 -7.27 12.19 4.12
N ILE A 82 -7.37 11.09 4.86
CA ILE A 82 -6.77 9.80 4.51
C ILE A 82 -7.89 8.83 4.14
N LEU A 83 -7.96 8.46 2.86
CA LEU A 83 -8.93 7.50 2.33
C LEU A 83 -8.37 6.08 2.49
N ALA A 84 -8.83 5.36 3.50
CA ALA A 84 -8.37 4.02 3.86
C ALA A 84 -9.45 2.93 3.68
N ALA A 85 -10.46 3.21 2.91
CA ALA A 85 -11.49 2.27 2.46
C ALA A 85 -11.01 1.46 1.23
N PRO A 86 -11.78 0.48 0.71
CA PRO A 86 -11.50 -0.19 -0.56
C PRO A 86 -11.33 0.79 -1.73
N VAL A 87 -10.51 0.42 -2.74
CA VAL A 87 -10.08 1.35 -3.80
C VAL A 87 -11.27 2.00 -4.54
N LYS A 88 -12.28 1.23 -4.91
CA LYS A 88 -13.45 1.77 -5.60
C LYS A 88 -14.27 2.72 -4.74
N GLN A 89 -14.37 2.41 -3.45
CA GLN A 89 -15.03 3.30 -2.50
C GLN A 89 -14.24 4.59 -2.32
N ASN A 90 -12.90 4.52 -2.22
CA ASN A 90 -12.05 5.71 -2.17
C ASN A 90 -12.21 6.60 -3.41
N ILE A 91 -12.38 6.00 -4.60
CA ILE A 91 -12.63 6.74 -5.84
C ILE A 91 -13.96 7.49 -5.77
N ALA A 92 -15.03 6.84 -5.32
CA ALA A 92 -16.34 7.48 -5.16
C ALA A 92 -16.29 8.61 -4.12
N LEU A 93 -15.60 8.42 -2.99
CA LEU A 93 -15.45 9.42 -1.96
C LEU A 93 -14.72 10.69 -2.43
N LEU A 94 -13.82 10.61 -3.41
CA LEU A 94 -13.14 11.80 -3.96
C LEU A 94 -14.15 12.79 -4.58
N ASP A 95 -15.21 12.31 -5.24
CA ASP A 95 -16.21 13.16 -5.85
C ASP A 95 -17.06 13.91 -4.80
N GLU A 96 -17.15 13.35 -3.58
CA GLU A 96 -17.93 13.93 -2.49
C GLU A 96 -17.11 14.91 -1.61
N LEU A 97 -15.78 14.81 -1.59
CA LEU A 97 -14.93 15.61 -0.68
C LEU A 97 -15.13 17.12 -0.85
N ASP A 98 -15.38 17.63 -2.05
CA ASP A 98 -15.59 19.05 -2.32
C ASP A 98 -16.80 19.62 -1.59
N GLU A 99 -17.83 18.80 -1.40
CA GLU A 99 -19.04 19.21 -0.71
C GLU A 99 -18.83 19.39 0.80
N TYR A 100 -18.01 18.51 1.40
CA TYR A 100 -17.90 18.41 2.86
C TYR A 100 -16.66 19.11 3.43
N VAL A 101 -15.49 18.95 2.79
CA VAL A 101 -14.23 19.53 3.30
C VAL A 101 -14.07 20.97 2.83
N ARG A 102 -14.16 21.92 3.74
CA ARG A 102 -14.23 23.37 3.43
C ARG A 102 -12.86 24.04 3.37
N GLN A 103 -11.88 23.51 4.09
CA GLN A 103 -10.54 24.10 4.21
C GLN A 103 -9.58 23.51 3.18
N PRO A 104 -8.47 24.21 2.87
CA PRO A 104 -7.35 23.60 2.16
C PRO A 104 -6.84 22.38 2.91
N ALA A 105 -6.76 21.23 2.24
CA ALA A 105 -6.34 19.98 2.86
C ALA A 105 -5.40 19.16 1.97
N VAL A 106 -4.52 18.39 2.62
CA VAL A 106 -3.81 17.29 1.98
C VAL A 106 -4.77 16.10 1.89
N VAL A 107 -4.91 15.52 0.71
CA VAL A 107 -5.71 14.31 0.51
C VAL A 107 -4.77 13.19 0.07
N THR A 108 -4.84 12.06 0.74
CA THR A 108 -4.09 10.85 0.36
C THR A 108 -4.95 9.62 0.52
N ASP A 109 -4.59 8.54 -0.17
CA ASP A 109 -5.24 7.25 0.00
C ASP A 109 -4.24 6.18 0.48
N THR A 110 -4.75 5.00 0.79
CA THR A 110 -3.93 3.83 1.16
C THR A 110 -4.18 2.63 0.26
N GLY A 111 -4.81 2.84 -0.88
CA GLY A 111 -5.22 1.78 -1.81
C GLY A 111 -4.05 1.03 -2.44
N SER A 112 -4.31 -0.21 -2.86
CA SER A 112 -3.30 -1.09 -3.45
C SER A 112 -3.03 -0.82 -4.93
N THR A 113 -3.86 -0.04 -5.61
CA THR A 113 -3.70 0.40 -7.01
C THR A 113 -3.82 1.91 -7.11
N LYS A 114 -3.15 2.53 -8.10
CA LYS A 114 -3.01 3.99 -8.13
C LYS A 114 -3.61 4.67 -9.35
N ARG A 115 -3.69 3.99 -10.49
CA ARG A 115 -4.06 4.66 -11.74
C ARG A 115 -5.45 5.30 -11.69
N GLU A 116 -6.46 4.53 -11.28
CA GLU A 116 -7.83 5.02 -11.30
C GLU A 116 -8.07 6.12 -10.26
N ILE A 117 -7.57 5.94 -9.03
CA ILE A 117 -7.75 6.92 -7.96
C ILE A 117 -6.99 8.23 -8.25
N VAL A 118 -5.77 8.17 -8.80
CA VAL A 118 -5.03 9.38 -9.21
C VAL A 118 -5.70 10.07 -10.39
N ALA A 119 -6.34 9.31 -11.30
CA ALA A 119 -7.12 9.89 -12.38
C ALA A 119 -8.37 10.59 -11.87
N ALA A 120 -9.11 9.99 -10.96
CA ALA A 120 -10.29 10.59 -10.32
C ALA A 120 -9.93 11.85 -9.52
N ALA A 121 -8.83 11.82 -8.79
CA ALA A 121 -8.37 12.96 -7.99
C ALA A 121 -8.02 14.23 -8.80
N ARG A 122 -7.99 14.16 -10.14
CA ARG A 122 -7.80 15.36 -10.99
C ARG A 122 -8.99 16.30 -11.02
N SER A 123 -10.19 15.81 -10.68
CA SER A 123 -11.40 16.61 -10.54
C SER A 123 -11.42 17.44 -9.27
N LEU A 124 -10.57 17.14 -8.30
CA LEU A 124 -10.51 17.86 -7.03
C LEU A 124 -10.15 19.34 -7.23
N PRO A 125 -10.84 20.27 -6.55
CA PRO A 125 -10.53 21.70 -6.63
C PRO A 125 -9.14 22.02 -6.07
N PRO A 126 -8.54 23.17 -6.49
CA PRO A 126 -7.15 23.54 -6.16
C PRO A 126 -6.83 23.67 -4.67
N ARG A 127 -7.84 23.75 -3.79
CA ARG A 127 -7.62 23.77 -2.34
C ARG A 127 -7.15 22.43 -1.79
N PHE A 128 -7.31 21.34 -2.56
CA PHE A 128 -6.81 20.02 -2.19
C PHE A 128 -5.48 19.71 -2.90
N THR A 129 -4.51 19.26 -2.12
CA THR A 129 -3.31 18.62 -2.66
C THR A 129 -3.46 17.11 -2.53
N PHE A 130 -3.77 16.43 -3.64
CA PHE A 130 -3.87 14.97 -3.65
C PHE A 130 -2.52 14.31 -3.95
N VAL A 131 -2.15 13.36 -3.11
CA VAL A 131 -0.99 12.48 -3.30
C VAL A 131 -1.42 11.04 -3.11
N GLY A 132 -1.42 10.24 -4.17
CA GLY A 132 -1.73 8.83 -4.06
C GLY A 132 -0.74 8.12 -3.14
N GLY A 133 -1.24 7.33 -2.20
CA GLY A 133 -0.45 6.60 -1.20
C GLY A 133 -0.73 5.10 -1.23
N HIS A 134 0.27 4.30 -0.83
CA HIS A 134 0.12 2.87 -0.63
C HIS A 134 1.15 2.37 0.39
N PRO A 135 0.77 2.18 1.67
CA PRO A 135 1.65 1.56 2.67
C PRO A 135 1.81 0.07 2.37
N LEU A 136 3.05 -0.41 2.22
CA LEU A 136 3.34 -1.84 2.05
C LEU A 136 3.40 -2.55 3.41
N ALA A 137 2.33 -2.47 4.17
CA ALA A 137 2.23 -2.89 5.57
C ALA A 137 1.01 -3.77 5.86
N GLY A 138 0.61 -4.61 4.92
CA GLY A 138 -0.51 -5.54 5.09
C GLY A 138 -0.26 -6.64 6.12
N ALA A 139 -1.35 -7.24 6.62
CA ALA A 139 -1.35 -8.45 7.42
C ALA A 139 -2.30 -9.50 6.81
N ALA A 140 -2.21 -10.74 7.29
CA ALA A 140 -3.05 -11.84 6.80
C ALA A 140 -4.54 -11.65 7.13
N ARG A 141 -4.86 -10.82 8.13
CA ARG A 141 -6.21 -10.48 8.55
C ARG A 141 -6.40 -8.97 8.51
N GLY A 142 -7.54 -8.53 8.00
CA GLY A 142 -8.00 -7.15 8.04
C GLY A 142 -8.80 -6.85 9.30
N GLY A 143 -9.36 -5.62 9.37
CA GLY A 143 -10.20 -5.19 10.47
C GLY A 143 -9.47 -4.34 11.51
N LEU A 144 -10.24 -3.56 12.26
CA LEU A 144 -9.73 -2.67 13.29
C LEU A 144 -9.11 -3.44 14.46
N GLU A 145 -9.60 -4.63 14.75
CA GLU A 145 -9.10 -5.52 15.81
C GLU A 145 -7.67 -6.00 15.60
N HIS A 146 -7.17 -5.89 14.38
CA HIS A 146 -5.79 -6.21 14.01
C HIS A 146 -4.91 -4.97 13.81
N ALA A 147 -5.49 -3.77 13.96
CA ALA A 147 -4.78 -2.51 13.86
C ALA A 147 -3.79 -2.34 15.02
N ARG A 148 -2.63 -1.78 14.72
CA ARG A 148 -1.58 -1.51 15.70
C ARG A 148 -0.75 -0.30 15.32
N PRO A 149 -0.29 0.52 16.27
CA PRO A 149 0.39 1.78 15.98
C PRO A 149 1.77 1.62 15.33
N ASP A 150 2.41 0.47 15.46
CA ASP A 150 3.73 0.13 14.91
C ASP A 150 3.67 -0.60 13.55
N LEU A 151 2.48 -0.68 12.93
CA LEU A 151 2.27 -1.44 11.69
C LEU A 151 3.23 -1.01 10.57
N PHE A 152 3.56 0.28 10.51
CA PHE A 152 4.33 0.89 9.42
C PHE A 152 5.84 0.92 9.69
N ALA A 153 6.31 0.53 10.87
CA ALA A 153 7.71 0.65 11.28
C ALA A 153 8.66 -0.07 10.32
N GLY A 154 9.58 0.69 9.69
CA GLY A 154 10.54 0.21 8.70
C GLY A 154 9.91 -0.30 7.40
N ARG A 155 8.62 0.00 7.12
CA ARG A 155 7.96 -0.44 5.90
C ARG A 155 7.95 0.65 4.83
N PRO A 156 8.12 0.31 3.55
CA PRO A 156 7.94 1.27 2.49
C PRO A 156 6.50 1.78 2.44
N TRP A 157 6.36 3.10 2.21
CA TRP A 157 5.09 3.73 1.86
C TRP A 157 5.25 4.39 0.51
N LEU A 158 4.62 3.81 -0.51
CA LEU A 158 4.73 4.27 -1.87
C LEU A 158 3.85 5.50 -2.07
N LEU A 159 4.39 6.54 -2.72
CA LEU A 159 3.69 7.78 -3.03
C LEU A 159 3.77 8.07 -4.53
N THR A 160 2.65 8.50 -5.09
CA THR A 160 2.53 8.85 -6.52
C THR A 160 2.08 10.29 -6.68
N PRO A 161 2.98 11.29 -6.44
CA PRO A 161 2.66 12.70 -6.63
C PRO A 161 2.34 13.00 -8.10
N GLN A 162 1.34 13.84 -8.35
CA GLN A 162 0.93 14.21 -9.72
C GLN A 162 2.05 14.91 -10.51
N SER A 163 2.95 15.62 -9.83
CA SER A 163 4.09 16.32 -10.43
C SER A 163 5.13 15.43 -11.09
N LEU A 164 5.26 14.16 -10.66
CA LEU A 164 6.18 13.20 -11.29
C LEU A 164 5.79 12.82 -12.72
N ARG A 165 4.51 12.85 -13.04
CA ARG A 165 4.00 12.51 -14.37
C ARG A 165 4.44 13.50 -15.46
N SER A 166 4.64 14.77 -15.09
CA SER A 166 5.07 15.83 -16.02
C SER A 166 6.54 15.68 -16.45
N ALA A 167 7.42 15.17 -15.60
CA ALA A 167 8.84 15.03 -15.87
C ALA A 167 9.16 13.86 -16.82
N GLU A 168 8.50 12.72 -16.69
CA GLU A 168 8.69 11.56 -17.58
C GLU A 168 8.03 11.73 -18.94
N SER A 169 6.89 12.43 -19.03
CA SER A 169 6.23 12.75 -20.30
C SER A 169 7.06 13.70 -21.17
N LEU A 170 7.88 14.55 -20.56
CA LEU A 170 8.80 15.45 -21.24
C LEU A 170 10.12 14.75 -21.67
N ALA A 171 10.42 13.58 -21.10
CA ALA A 171 11.66 12.84 -21.36
C ALA A 171 11.55 11.77 -22.47
N ARG A 172 10.39 11.61 -23.13
CA ARG A 172 10.24 10.70 -24.28
C ARG A 172 10.40 11.45 -25.61
N PRO A 173 11.58 11.44 -26.27
CA PRO A 173 11.63 11.68 -27.69
C PRO A 173 10.96 10.49 -28.41
N HIS A 174 10.19 10.75 -29.42
CA HIS A 174 9.69 9.75 -30.36
C HIS A 174 10.87 8.97 -30.93
N ALA A 175 11.17 7.79 -30.42
CA ALA A 175 12.15 6.87 -30.97
C ALA A 175 11.40 5.72 -31.65
N SER A 176 11.50 5.69 -32.95
CA SER A 176 11.18 4.56 -33.82
C SER A 176 11.94 3.31 -33.39
N VAL A 177 11.22 2.19 -33.43
CA VAL A 177 11.69 0.84 -33.08
C VAL A 177 12.90 0.47 -33.99
N SER A 178 14.05 0.23 -33.39
CA SER A 178 15.08 -0.61 -33.97
C SER A 178 15.60 -1.59 -32.93
N HIS A 179 15.59 -2.87 -33.32
CA HIS A 179 16.10 -3.97 -32.51
C HIS A 179 17.59 -3.82 -32.24
N ALA A 180 18.01 -3.80 -30.98
CA ALA A 180 19.39 -4.01 -30.59
C ALA A 180 19.45 -4.77 -29.26
N THR A 181 20.27 -5.81 -29.29
CA THR A 181 20.62 -6.77 -28.21
C THR A 181 21.21 -6.07 -26.98
N PRO A 182 20.97 -6.52 -25.75
CA PRO A 182 21.53 -5.91 -24.54
C PRO A 182 22.94 -6.46 -24.28
N ALA A 183 23.91 -5.56 -24.23
CA ALA A 183 25.23 -5.82 -23.66
C ALA A 183 25.25 -5.45 -22.17
N ALA A 184 25.84 -6.35 -21.37
CA ALA A 184 26.09 -6.18 -19.94
C ALA A 184 27.11 -5.07 -19.65
N ASN A 185 26.89 -4.31 -18.59
CA ASN A 185 27.81 -3.86 -17.53
C ASN A 185 27.44 -2.47 -17.00
N ALA A 186 27.23 -2.34 -15.71
CA ALA A 186 28.12 -1.62 -14.79
C ALA A 186 27.42 -1.27 -13.49
N SER A 187 28.01 -1.70 -12.40
CA SER A 187 27.87 -1.24 -11.04
C SER A 187 28.02 0.28 -10.94
N THR A 188 27.05 0.97 -10.32
CA THR A 188 27.33 2.27 -9.67
C THR A 188 26.36 2.52 -8.51
N ALA A 189 26.93 3.00 -7.41
CA ALA A 189 26.28 3.41 -6.20
C ALA A 189 25.08 4.33 -6.45
N ALA A 190 23.97 4.08 -5.74
CA ALA A 190 22.75 4.87 -5.80
C ALA A 190 22.98 6.27 -5.18
N SER A 191 23.38 7.22 -6.00
CA SER A 191 23.13 8.64 -5.75
C SER A 191 21.65 8.91 -6.08
N ALA A 192 20.94 9.63 -5.23
CA ALA A 192 19.59 10.09 -5.51
C ALA A 192 19.55 10.76 -6.88
N GLY A 193 18.82 10.17 -7.82
CA GLY A 193 18.81 10.62 -9.22
C GLY A 193 18.19 12.01 -9.38
N PRO A 194 18.37 12.67 -10.54
CA PRO A 194 17.90 14.03 -10.82
C PRO A 194 16.39 14.23 -10.61
N VAL A 195 15.59 13.19 -10.64
CA VAL A 195 14.14 13.21 -10.34
C VAL A 195 13.86 13.52 -8.86
N ALA A 196 14.65 12.97 -7.93
CA ALA A 196 14.54 13.30 -6.51
C ALA A 196 14.93 14.76 -6.22
N ARG A 197 15.80 15.35 -7.06
CA ARG A 197 16.23 16.75 -6.94
C ARG A 197 15.23 17.74 -7.55
N ALA A 198 14.45 17.34 -8.56
CA ALA A 198 13.40 18.16 -9.17
C ALA A 198 12.15 18.27 -8.30
N LEU A 199 11.89 17.26 -7.45
CA LEU A 199 10.80 17.28 -6.45
C LEU A 199 11.13 18.14 -5.22
N GLN A 200 12.39 18.48 -5.01
CA GLN A 200 12.84 19.33 -3.89
C GLN A 200 12.53 20.83 -4.03
N ALA A 201 11.97 21.28 -5.14
CA ALA A 201 11.34 22.61 -5.23
C ALA A 201 9.86 22.52 -4.85
N SER A 202 9.61 21.96 -3.75
CA SER A 202 8.71 22.06 -2.61
C SER A 202 7.26 22.44 -2.89
N ASP A 203 6.41 21.41 -3.01
CA ASP A 203 5.02 21.52 -2.56
C ASP A 203 5.01 21.34 -1.03
N PRO A 204 4.68 22.38 -0.22
CA PRO A 204 4.67 22.27 1.24
C PRO A 204 3.73 21.17 1.76
N ALA A 205 2.67 20.84 1.04
CA ALA A 205 1.72 19.79 1.38
C ALA A 205 2.38 18.42 1.25
N LEU A 206 3.17 18.21 0.20
CA LEU A 206 3.92 16.98 0.00
C LEU A 206 4.99 16.79 1.09
N GLU A 207 5.71 17.85 1.46
CA GLU A 207 6.69 17.78 2.55
C GLU A 207 6.04 17.45 3.91
N ARG A 208 4.87 18.04 4.20
CA ARG A 208 4.10 17.70 5.41
C ARG A 208 3.67 16.23 5.40
N LEU A 209 3.20 15.72 4.25
CA LEU A 209 2.84 14.29 4.12
C LEU A 209 4.05 13.37 4.30
N PHE A 210 5.21 13.70 3.74
CA PHE A 210 6.45 12.96 3.99
C PHE A 210 6.84 12.94 5.46
N ALA A 211 6.76 14.08 6.14
CA ALA A 211 7.06 14.19 7.56
C ALA A 211 6.10 13.33 8.39
N PHE A 212 4.80 13.36 8.07
CA PHE A 212 3.77 12.55 8.72
C PHE A 212 4.05 11.05 8.56
N ILE A 213 4.30 10.59 7.34
CA ILE A 213 4.60 9.17 7.05
C ILE A 213 5.87 8.71 7.77
N ARG A 214 6.93 9.53 7.79
CA ARG A 214 8.16 9.21 8.53
C ARG A 214 7.92 9.12 10.04
N ALA A 215 7.09 10.01 10.58
CA ALA A 215 6.75 9.98 12.00
C ALA A 215 5.95 8.72 12.38
N LEU A 216 5.12 8.19 11.46
CA LEU A 216 4.48 6.88 11.62
C LEU A 216 5.48 5.69 11.55
N GLY A 217 6.77 5.96 11.33
CA GLY A 217 7.83 4.96 11.24
C GLY A 217 8.02 4.35 9.85
N ALA A 218 7.27 4.79 8.84
CA ALA A 218 7.38 4.29 7.48
C ALA A 218 8.49 4.99 6.68
N GLU A 219 8.90 4.34 5.57
CA GLU A 219 9.86 4.88 4.61
C GLU A 219 9.11 5.38 3.36
N PRO A 220 8.87 6.70 3.20
CA PRO A 220 8.20 7.20 2.01
C PRO A 220 9.10 7.06 0.77
N ARG A 221 8.56 6.50 -0.30
CA ARG A 221 9.22 6.32 -1.59
C ARG A 221 8.30 6.81 -2.71
N THR A 222 8.82 7.67 -3.59
CA THR A 222 8.07 8.20 -4.73
C THR A 222 8.29 7.39 -5.98
N MET A 223 7.22 7.23 -6.77
CA MET A 223 7.27 6.66 -8.11
C MET A 223 6.10 7.15 -8.96
N THR A 224 6.14 6.89 -10.26
CA THR A 224 4.99 7.18 -11.12
C THR A 224 3.88 6.15 -10.91
N VAL A 225 2.66 6.52 -11.25
CA VAL A 225 1.48 5.66 -11.19
C VAL A 225 1.69 4.38 -12.00
N GLU A 226 2.22 4.52 -13.21
CA GLU A 226 2.48 3.42 -14.14
C GLU A 226 3.52 2.44 -13.58
N THR A 227 4.59 2.98 -12.97
CA THR A 227 5.61 2.15 -12.30
C THR A 227 5.04 1.43 -11.10
N HIS A 228 4.23 2.11 -10.28
CA HIS A 228 3.56 1.53 -9.12
C HIS A 228 2.70 0.32 -9.54
N ASP A 229 1.72 0.53 -10.41
CA ASP A 229 0.73 -0.49 -10.75
C ASP A 229 1.37 -1.69 -11.46
N ARG A 230 2.38 -1.44 -12.32
CA ARG A 230 3.17 -2.50 -12.94
C ARG A 230 3.98 -3.30 -11.92
N MET A 231 4.71 -2.64 -11.01
CA MET A 231 5.50 -3.34 -10.00
C MET A 231 4.62 -4.16 -9.05
N LEU A 232 3.51 -3.61 -8.60
CA LEU A 232 2.61 -4.29 -7.68
C LEU A 232 1.89 -5.47 -8.36
N ALA A 233 1.66 -5.43 -9.67
CA ALA A 233 1.15 -6.58 -10.41
C ALA A 233 2.04 -7.82 -10.23
N TYR A 234 3.38 -7.65 -10.23
CA TYR A 234 4.33 -8.75 -10.04
C TYR A 234 4.68 -9.03 -8.57
N LEU A 235 4.84 -7.99 -7.74
CA LEU A 235 5.34 -8.16 -6.37
C LEU A 235 4.23 -8.54 -5.37
N SER A 236 2.98 -8.21 -5.67
CA SER A 236 1.83 -8.42 -4.79
C SER A 236 0.71 -9.22 -5.44
N HIS A 237 0.21 -8.76 -6.60
CA HIS A 237 -1.01 -9.30 -7.17
C HIS A 237 -0.80 -10.71 -7.76
N LEU A 238 0.26 -10.91 -8.53
CA LEU A 238 0.61 -12.24 -9.08
C LEU A 238 0.83 -13.29 -7.98
N PRO A 239 1.63 -13.04 -6.92
CA PRO A 239 1.78 -13.99 -5.82
C PRO A 239 0.47 -14.36 -5.14
N GLN A 240 -0.40 -13.39 -4.89
CA GLN A 240 -1.70 -13.63 -4.26
C GLN A 240 -2.60 -14.52 -5.12
N LEU A 241 -2.77 -14.16 -6.40
CA LEU A 241 -3.61 -14.89 -7.34
C LEU A 241 -3.08 -16.31 -7.55
N THR A 242 -1.75 -16.45 -7.65
CA THR A 242 -1.09 -17.76 -7.78
C THR A 242 -1.30 -18.64 -6.55
N ALA A 243 -1.13 -18.10 -5.35
CA ALA A 243 -1.35 -18.83 -4.11
C ALA A 243 -2.81 -19.31 -3.99
N SER A 244 -3.77 -18.47 -4.36
CA SER A 244 -5.19 -18.81 -4.34
C SER A 244 -5.53 -19.88 -5.38
N ALA A 245 -5.01 -19.75 -6.61
CA ALA A 245 -5.22 -20.74 -7.68
C ALA A 245 -4.56 -22.07 -7.34
N LEU A 246 -3.34 -22.05 -6.78
CA LEU A 246 -2.66 -23.27 -6.34
C LEU A 246 -3.47 -23.98 -5.26
N MET A 247 -3.96 -23.25 -4.26
CA MET A 247 -4.74 -23.83 -3.17
C MET A 247 -6.06 -24.43 -3.67
N GLN A 248 -6.73 -23.77 -4.63
CA GLN A 248 -7.92 -24.28 -5.29
C GLN A 248 -7.63 -25.63 -5.98
N VAL A 249 -6.59 -25.68 -6.82
CA VAL A 249 -6.22 -26.92 -7.56
C VAL A 249 -5.88 -28.05 -6.60
N VAL A 250 -5.09 -27.78 -5.57
CA VAL A 250 -4.70 -28.81 -4.58
C VAL A 250 -5.93 -29.27 -3.79
N GLY A 251 -6.75 -28.35 -3.28
CA GLY A 251 -7.92 -28.68 -2.48
C GLY A 251 -8.92 -29.55 -3.24
N ASP A 252 -9.20 -29.19 -4.51
CA ASP A 252 -10.12 -29.95 -5.38
C ASP A 252 -9.57 -31.35 -5.73
N ALA A 253 -8.25 -31.48 -5.84
CA ALA A 253 -7.63 -32.75 -6.21
C ALA A 253 -7.51 -33.77 -5.05
N VAL A 254 -7.21 -33.28 -3.83
CA VAL A 254 -6.88 -34.18 -2.71
C VAL A 254 -7.89 -34.19 -1.57
N GLY A 255 -8.79 -33.20 -1.51
CA GLY A 255 -9.80 -33.07 -0.46
C GLY A 255 -9.22 -32.88 0.95
N GLN A 256 -10.09 -32.94 1.95
CA GLN A 256 -9.71 -32.73 3.35
C GLN A 256 -8.70 -33.77 3.86
N ASP A 257 -8.88 -35.04 3.48
CA ASP A 257 -8.01 -36.12 3.93
C ASP A 257 -6.60 -35.95 3.38
N GLY A 258 -6.47 -35.63 2.09
CA GLY A 258 -5.17 -35.40 1.46
C GLY A 258 -4.47 -34.17 2.01
N LEU A 259 -5.22 -33.09 2.33
CA LEU A 259 -4.67 -31.91 2.97
C LEU A 259 -4.08 -32.20 4.36
N GLY A 260 -4.62 -33.19 5.08
CA GLY A 260 -4.07 -33.66 6.37
C GLY A 260 -2.65 -34.25 6.26
N LEU A 261 -2.22 -34.63 5.06
CA LEU A 261 -0.86 -35.14 4.78
C LEU A 261 0.10 -34.03 4.31
N SER A 262 -0.37 -32.78 4.19
CA SER A 262 0.43 -31.68 3.67
C SER A 262 1.54 -31.27 4.63
N GLY A 263 2.72 -30.93 4.07
CA GLY A 263 3.85 -30.39 4.79
C GLY A 263 3.88 -28.85 4.78
N ARG A 264 4.93 -28.28 5.43
CA ARG A 264 5.17 -26.83 5.50
C ARG A 264 5.27 -26.17 4.13
N GLY A 265 5.79 -26.87 3.12
CA GLY A 265 5.94 -26.31 1.76
C GLY A 265 4.62 -25.82 1.18
N LEU A 266 3.54 -26.60 1.28
CA LEU A 266 2.23 -26.15 0.82
C LEU A 266 1.71 -24.99 1.66
N ALA A 267 1.79 -25.07 2.99
CA ALA A 267 1.32 -24.03 3.90
C ALA A 267 2.02 -22.68 3.66
N ASP A 268 3.34 -22.68 3.48
CA ASP A 268 4.13 -21.46 3.24
C ASP A 268 3.82 -20.86 1.86
N THR A 269 3.68 -21.69 0.83
CA THR A 269 3.42 -21.25 -0.54
C THR A 269 1.99 -20.71 -0.69
N THR A 270 1.01 -21.27 0.02
CA THR A 270 -0.40 -20.90 -0.08
C THR A 270 -0.88 -19.97 1.04
N ARG A 271 0.02 -19.47 1.89
CA ARG A 271 -0.34 -18.61 3.04
C ARG A 271 -1.21 -17.41 2.65
N LEU A 272 -1.04 -16.88 1.45
CA LEU A 272 -1.83 -15.75 0.95
C LEU A 272 -3.27 -16.14 0.57
N ALA A 273 -3.57 -17.42 0.34
CA ALA A 273 -4.88 -17.89 -0.15
C ALA A 273 -6.04 -17.65 0.83
N SER A 274 -5.76 -17.31 2.09
CA SER A 274 -6.78 -16.95 3.10
C SER A 274 -7.25 -15.49 3.04
N SER A 275 -6.77 -14.70 2.10
CA SER A 275 -7.16 -13.28 1.97
C SER A 275 -8.62 -13.13 1.53
N PRO A 276 -9.37 -12.11 2.05
CA PRO A 276 -10.76 -11.87 1.66
C PRO A 276 -10.90 -11.54 0.16
N ALA A 277 -11.84 -12.19 -0.53
CA ALA A 277 -12.02 -12.06 -1.97
C ALA A 277 -12.44 -10.65 -2.41
N ASP A 278 -13.20 -9.91 -1.58
CA ASP A 278 -13.78 -8.63 -1.98
C ASP A 278 -12.71 -7.56 -2.24
N ILE A 279 -11.67 -7.49 -1.41
CA ILE A 279 -10.53 -6.58 -1.64
C ILE A 279 -9.84 -6.93 -2.97
N TRP A 280 -9.70 -8.22 -3.27
CA TRP A 280 -9.01 -8.69 -4.47
C TRP A 280 -9.81 -8.50 -5.74
N LYS A 281 -11.16 -8.49 -5.67
CA LYS A 281 -12.01 -8.09 -6.81
C LYS A 281 -11.73 -6.65 -7.24
N ASP A 282 -11.61 -5.74 -6.28
CA ASP A 282 -11.32 -4.33 -6.57
C ASP A 282 -9.91 -4.14 -7.13
N ILE A 283 -8.90 -4.77 -6.51
CA ILE A 283 -7.51 -4.74 -6.99
C ILE A 283 -7.41 -5.29 -8.41
N ALA A 284 -8.02 -6.45 -8.67
CA ALA A 284 -8.00 -7.08 -9.99
C ALA A 284 -8.68 -6.20 -11.04
N ALA A 285 -9.83 -5.61 -10.72
CA ALA A 285 -10.56 -4.76 -11.66
C ALA A 285 -9.80 -3.47 -11.99
N THR A 286 -9.14 -2.83 -10.99
CA THR A 286 -8.46 -1.54 -11.16
C THR A 286 -7.02 -1.66 -11.69
N ASN A 287 -6.48 -2.88 -11.82
CA ASN A 287 -5.13 -3.15 -12.37
C ASN A 287 -5.09 -4.34 -13.34
N ALA A 288 -6.21 -4.66 -13.97
CA ALA A 288 -6.37 -5.83 -14.85
C ALA A 288 -5.37 -5.85 -16.02
N ASP A 289 -5.07 -4.68 -16.60
CA ASP A 289 -4.14 -4.52 -17.71
C ASP A 289 -2.68 -4.81 -17.38
N GLN A 290 -2.28 -4.71 -16.09
CA GLN A 290 -0.94 -5.09 -15.62
C GLN A 290 -0.93 -6.53 -15.07
N ILE A 291 -2.04 -6.95 -14.45
CA ILE A 291 -2.17 -8.31 -13.89
C ILE A 291 -2.27 -9.35 -15.01
N GLY A 292 -3.03 -9.09 -16.08
CA GLY A 292 -3.17 -9.99 -17.21
C GLY A 292 -1.83 -10.46 -17.78
N PRO A 293 -0.96 -9.55 -18.25
CA PRO A 293 0.37 -9.92 -18.74
C PRO A 293 1.25 -10.65 -17.72
N ALA A 294 1.13 -10.32 -16.42
CA ALA A 294 1.87 -11.01 -15.37
C ALA A 294 1.41 -12.48 -15.21
N LEU A 295 0.10 -12.72 -15.28
CA LEU A 295 -0.47 -14.07 -15.29
C LEU A 295 -0.07 -14.84 -16.55
N ASP A 296 -0.13 -14.21 -17.73
CA ASP A 296 0.26 -14.83 -19.00
C ASP A 296 1.73 -15.30 -18.95
N ALA A 297 2.62 -14.47 -18.41
CA ALA A 297 4.02 -14.83 -18.21
C ALA A 297 4.20 -16.05 -17.30
N LEU A 298 3.44 -16.13 -16.19
CA LEU A 298 3.47 -17.29 -15.30
C LEU A 298 2.90 -18.54 -15.98
N ILE A 299 1.79 -18.40 -16.70
CA ILE A 299 1.17 -19.50 -17.44
C ILE A 299 2.16 -20.08 -18.48
N ALA A 300 2.89 -19.23 -19.19
CA ALA A 300 3.90 -19.66 -20.14
C ALA A 300 5.00 -20.51 -19.47
N ILE A 301 5.52 -20.06 -18.33
CA ILE A 301 6.51 -20.83 -17.55
C ILE A 301 5.95 -22.16 -17.06
N LEU A 302 4.71 -22.20 -16.58
CA LEU A 302 4.06 -23.45 -16.16
C LEU A 302 3.83 -24.41 -17.32
N GLN A 303 3.51 -23.91 -18.51
CA GLN A 303 3.39 -24.70 -19.73
C GLN A 303 4.75 -25.25 -20.16
N ASP A 304 5.83 -24.50 -20.05
CA ASP A 304 7.18 -24.95 -20.33
C ASP A 304 7.57 -26.09 -19.38
N LEU A 305 7.39 -25.91 -18.08
CA LEU A 305 7.62 -26.95 -17.07
C LEU A 305 6.82 -28.23 -17.39
N ARG A 306 5.53 -28.10 -17.74
CA ARG A 306 4.68 -29.23 -18.07
C ARG A 306 5.19 -30.03 -19.29
N ARG A 307 5.72 -29.32 -20.32
CA ARG A 307 6.28 -29.96 -21.51
C ARG A 307 7.59 -30.70 -21.25
N ASP A 308 8.38 -30.18 -20.31
CA ASP A 308 9.73 -30.63 -20.03
C ASP A 308 9.85 -31.60 -18.83
N LEU A 309 8.73 -32.06 -18.28
CA LEU A 309 8.74 -32.93 -17.09
C LEU A 309 9.56 -34.20 -17.23
N PHE A 310 9.75 -34.69 -18.45
CA PHE A 310 10.47 -35.93 -18.72
C PHE A 310 11.97 -35.71 -18.97
N GLU A 311 12.33 -34.67 -19.70
CA GLU A 311 13.72 -34.38 -20.09
C GLU A 311 14.46 -33.55 -19.06
N GLY A 312 13.80 -32.57 -18.46
CA GLY A 312 14.28 -31.80 -17.32
C GLY A 312 15.31 -30.72 -17.62
N GLU A 313 15.61 -30.42 -18.89
CA GLU A 313 16.56 -29.36 -19.26
C GLU A 313 16.01 -28.00 -18.92
N ARG A 314 14.82 -27.70 -19.39
CA ARG A 314 14.12 -26.43 -19.12
C ARG A 314 13.77 -26.26 -17.64
N LEU A 315 13.39 -27.36 -16.97
CA LEU A 315 13.16 -27.39 -15.54
C LEU A 315 14.42 -26.93 -14.79
N THR A 316 15.59 -27.45 -15.15
CA THR A 316 16.87 -27.07 -14.53
C THR A 316 17.20 -25.60 -14.68
N GLU A 317 16.98 -25.01 -15.87
CA GLU A 317 17.16 -23.58 -16.13
C GLU A 317 16.26 -22.73 -15.23
N ILE A 318 14.95 -23.03 -15.21
CA ILE A 318 13.96 -22.28 -14.41
C ILE A 318 14.32 -22.32 -12.92
N PHE A 319 14.71 -23.49 -12.39
CA PHE A 319 15.10 -23.61 -10.98
C PHE A 319 16.38 -22.85 -10.65
N THR A 320 17.35 -22.86 -11.55
CA THR A 320 18.61 -22.12 -11.38
C THR A 320 18.37 -20.61 -11.36
N ASP A 321 17.59 -20.11 -12.31
CA ASP A 321 17.24 -18.69 -12.38
C ASP A 321 16.39 -18.24 -11.18
N ALA A 322 15.40 -19.05 -10.79
CA ALA A 322 14.58 -18.77 -9.61
C ALA A 322 15.41 -18.71 -8.32
N ALA A 323 16.36 -19.62 -8.14
CA ALA A 323 17.27 -19.62 -6.99
C ALA A 323 18.10 -18.31 -6.94
N ARG A 324 18.66 -17.87 -8.07
CA ARG A 324 19.40 -16.61 -8.18
C ARG A 324 18.54 -15.39 -7.75
N TRP A 325 17.30 -15.28 -8.25
CA TRP A 325 16.40 -14.21 -7.86
C TRP A 325 15.99 -14.28 -6.38
N ARG A 326 15.79 -15.50 -5.86
CA ARG A 326 15.42 -15.73 -4.46
C ARG A 326 16.51 -15.26 -3.48
N GLU A 327 17.79 -15.37 -3.85
CA GLU A 327 18.91 -14.87 -3.04
C GLU A 327 18.85 -13.34 -2.86
N LEU A 328 18.39 -12.60 -3.87
CA LEU A 328 18.27 -11.15 -3.79
C LEU A 328 17.15 -10.68 -2.85
N LEU A 329 16.13 -11.52 -2.59
CA LEU A 329 15.06 -11.21 -1.64
C LEU A 329 15.50 -11.30 -0.17
N LYS A 330 16.62 -11.96 0.12
CA LYS A 330 17.12 -12.14 1.49
C LYS A 330 17.95 -10.94 1.99
N ARG A 331 18.18 -9.97 1.11
CA ARG A 331 18.91 -8.74 1.41
C ARG A 331 17.94 -7.59 1.67
#